data_03e45f6d32c5fc2adf6030b470bdadbc
#
_entry.id   03e45f6d32c5fc2adf6030b470bdadbc
#
_cell.length_a   1.000
_cell.length_b   1.000
_cell.length_c   1.000
_cell.angle_alpha   90.00
_cell.angle_beta   90.00
_cell.angle_gamma   90.00
#
_symmetry.space_group_name_H-M   'P 1'
#
loop_
_entity.id
_entity.type
_entity.pdbx_description
1 polymer ?
#
loop_
_entity_poly.entity_id
_entity_poly.type
_entity_poly.pdbx_seq_one_letter_code
_entity_poly.pdbx_strand_id
1 'polypeptide(L)'
;MHPFRAAVEAQDLNAAVALMSDDIVFRSPVVFKPYQGRDTVAMLLGAVALVFEDFRYDREIGAPGASDHALVFRARIGDRELEGCDFLRTNEHGLIDEMCVMVRPLSGAHALADAMKARLEQAQGKLG
;
A
#
# COMPACT_ATOMS: atom_id res chain seq x y z
N MET A 1 -8.46 15.81 -2.52
CA MET A 1 -8.02 14.51 -1.95
C MET A 1 -7.97 13.46 -3.05
N HIS A 2 -6.86 12.74 -3.16
CA HIS A 2 -6.73 11.67 -4.15
C HIS A 2 -7.77 10.58 -3.89
N PRO A 3 -8.42 10.03 -4.93
CA PRO A 3 -9.44 8.99 -4.74
C PRO A 3 -8.94 7.76 -3.99
N PHE A 4 -7.68 7.37 -4.18
CA PHE A 4 -7.09 6.24 -3.46
C PHE A 4 -7.03 6.52 -1.97
N ARG A 5 -6.60 7.73 -1.58
CA ARG A 5 -6.58 8.16 -0.17
C ARG A 5 -7.99 8.10 0.43
N ALA A 6 -8.98 8.61 -0.30
CA ALA A 6 -10.36 8.60 0.17
C ALA A 6 -10.86 7.18 0.41
N ALA A 7 -10.56 6.25 -0.50
CA ALA A 7 -10.95 4.85 -0.36
C ALA A 7 -10.29 4.20 0.86
N VAL A 8 -8.99 4.43 1.06
CA VAL A 8 -8.26 3.86 2.20
C VAL A 8 -8.76 4.44 3.52
N GLU A 9 -9.00 5.74 3.58
CA GLU A 9 -9.52 6.38 4.80
C GLU A 9 -10.94 5.90 5.14
N ALA A 10 -11.73 5.55 4.12
CA ALA A 10 -13.06 4.97 4.30
C ALA A 10 -13.00 3.47 4.62
N GLN A 11 -11.81 2.86 4.66
CA GLN A 11 -11.60 1.43 4.85
C GLN A 11 -12.33 0.60 3.80
N ASP A 12 -12.42 1.13 2.58
CA ASP A 12 -13.09 0.49 1.45
C ASP A 12 -12.04 -0.06 0.48
N LEU A 13 -11.59 -1.28 0.76
CA LEU A 13 -10.56 -1.94 -0.05
C LEU A 13 -11.05 -2.15 -1.49
N ASN A 14 -12.31 -2.49 -1.68
CA ASN A 14 -12.87 -2.71 -3.02
C ASN A 14 -12.82 -1.43 -3.86
N ALA A 15 -13.12 -0.28 -3.25
CA ALA A 15 -13.02 1.00 -3.93
C ALA A 15 -11.57 1.32 -4.31
N ALA A 16 -10.61 1.03 -3.41
CA ALA A 16 -9.19 1.23 -3.68
C ALA A 16 -8.72 0.36 -4.85
N VAL A 17 -9.10 -0.91 -4.86
CA VAL A 17 -8.73 -1.87 -5.92
C VAL A 17 -9.35 -1.47 -7.26
N ALA A 18 -10.56 -0.94 -7.25
CA ALA A 18 -11.24 -0.50 -8.48
C ALA A 18 -10.52 0.65 -9.18
N LEU A 19 -9.63 1.38 -8.47
CA LEU A 19 -8.82 2.46 -9.05
C LEU A 19 -7.55 1.95 -9.75
N MET A 20 -7.26 0.67 -9.66
CA MET A 20 -6.04 0.06 -10.19
C MET A 20 -6.26 -0.51 -11.59
N SER A 21 -5.24 -0.38 -12.45
CA SER A 21 -5.25 -1.07 -13.73
C SER A 21 -5.04 -2.57 -13.54
N ASP A 22 -5.46 -3.38 -14.52
CA ASP A 22 -5.29 -4.84 -14.47
C ASP A 22 -3.82 -5.23 -14.37
N ASP A 23 -2.92 -4.44 -14.96
CA ASP A 23 -1.49 -4.71 -15.07
C ASP A 23 -0.65 -3.90 -14.08
N ILE A 24 -1.26 -3.40 -13.01
CA ILE A 24 -0.55 -2.59 -12.01
C ILE A 24 0.73 -3.28 -11.53
N VAL A 25 1.79 -2.49 -11.36
CA VAL A 25 3.05 -2.92 -10.77
C VAL A 25 3.16 -2.34 -9.37
N PHE A 26 3.39 -3.20 -8.40
CA PHE A 26 3.55 -2.81 -6.99
C PHE A 26 4.98 -3.07 -6.53
N ARG A 27 5.62 -2.01 -6.01
CA ARG A 27 6.98 -2.09 -5.46
C ARG A 27 6.90 -1.96 -3.94
N SER A 28 7.22 -3.08 -3.29
CA SER A 28 7.14 -3.21 -1.83
C SER A 28 8.34 -2.56 -1.13
N PRO A 29 8.18 -2.04 0.10
CA PRO A 29 9.31 -1.53 0.87
C PRO A 29 10.22 -2.63 1.42
N VAL A 30 9.82 -3.91 1.34
CA VAL A 30 10.56 -5.01 1.97
C VAL A 30 11.08 -6.05 0.98
N VAL A 31 10.54 -6.10 -0.24
CA VAL A 31 10.97 -7.04 -1.29
C VAL A 31 11.30 -6.24 -2.54
N PHE A 32 12.51 -6.41 -3.08
CA PHE A 32 12.94 -5.62 -4.23
C PHE A 32 12.20 -6.01 -5.52
N LYS A 33 11.95 -7.31 -5.73
CA LYS A 33 11.26 -7.78 -6.93
C LYS A 33 9.82 -7.28 -6.93
N PRO A 34 9.37 -6.60 -8.01
CA PRO A 34 8.01 -6.08 -8.04
C PRO A 34 6.95 -7.19 -8.15
N TYR A 35 5.78 -6.89 -7.63
CA TYR A 35 4.59 -7.71 -7.82
C TYR A 35 3.78 -7.12 -8.97
N GLN A 36 3.12 -7.98 -9.75
CA GLN A 36 2.34 -7.55 -10.90
C GLN A 36 0.92 -8.11 -10.83
N GLY A 37 -0.02 -7.29 -11.30
CA GLY A 37 -1.41 -7.69 -11.43
C GLY A 37 -2.28 -7.22 -10.28
N ARG A 38 -3.50 -6.78 -10.64
CA ARG A 38 -4.44 -6.21 -9.69
C ARG A 38 -4.82 -7.18 -8.57
N ASP A 39 -5.03 -8.45 -8.90
CA ASP A 39 -5.43 -9.45 -7.90
C ASP A 39 -4.33 -9.67 -6.85
N THR A 40 -3.07 -9.75 -7.30
CA THR A 40 -1.93 -9.89 -6.40
C THR A 40 -1.80 -8.66 -5.49
N VAL A 41 -1.91 -7.47 -6.07
CA VAL A 41 -1.79 -6.23 -5.29
C VAL A 41 -2.95 -6.08 -4.31
N ALA A 42 -4.17 -6.47 -4.71
CA ALA A 42 -5.33 -6.46 -3.82
C ALA A 42 -5.11 -7.35 -2.61
N MET A 43 -4.53 -8.54 -2.81
CA MET A 43 -4.21 -9.47 -1.73
C MET A 43 -3.19 -8.85 -0.76
N LEU A 44 -2.14 -8.22 -1.29
CA LEU A 44 -1.11 -7.59 -0.48
C LEU A 44 -1.66 -6.40 0.32
N LEU A 45 -2.50 -5.57 -0.29
CA LEU A 45 -3.11 -4.44 0.41
C LEU A 45 -4.07 -4.91 1.50
N GLY A 46 -4.82 -5.98 1.24
CA GLY A 46 -5.68 -6.57 2.25
C GLY A 46 -4.89 -7.10 3.45
N ALA A 47 -3.75 -7.72 3.20
CA ALA A 47 -2.87 -8.21 4.26
C ALA A 47 -2.27 -7.07 5.07
N VAL A 48 -1.76 -6.02 4.41
CA VAL A 48 -1.13 -4.89 5.11
C VAL A 48 -2.15 -4.08 5.92
N ALA A 49 -3.40 -4.02 5.46
CA ALA A 49 -4.47 -3.35 6.20
C ALA A 49 -4.71 -3.99 7.57
N LEU A 50 -4.45 -5.29 7.69
CA LEU A 50 -4.57 -6.03 8.96
C LEU A 50 -3.33 -5.90 9.84
N VAL A 51 -2.22 -5.46 9.28
CA VAL A 51 -0.93 -5.34 9.98
C VAL A 51 -0.74 -3.95 10.58
N PHE A 52 -1.08 -2.90 9.82
CA PHE A 52 -0.94 -1.53 10.31
C PHE A 52 -1.97 -1.20 11.39
N GLU A 53 -1.49 -0.54 12.45
CA GLU A 53 -2.32 0.01 13.51
C GLU A 53 -2.25 1.54 13.46
N ASP A 54 -3.35 2.21 13.79
CA ASP A 54 -3.43 3.68 13.81
C ASP A 54 -2.98 4.33 12.50
N PHE A 55 -3.32 3.69 11.38
CA PHE A 55 -2.95 4.17 10.04
C PHE A 55 -3.69 5.47 9.73
N ARG A 56 -2.91 6.46 9.23
CA ARG A 56 -3.48 7.75 8.81
C ARG A 56 -2.59 8.41 7.78
N TYR A 57 -3.20 9.03 6.80
CA TYR A 57 -2.47 9.92 5.89
C TYR A 57 -2.38 11.30 6.52
N ASP A 58 -1.22 11.95 6.43
CA ASP A 58 -1.03 13.29 6.95
C ASP A 58 -0.52 14.28 5.90
N ARG A 59 -0.18 13.82 4.70
CA ARG A 59 0.35 14.69 3.66
C ARG A 59 0.06 14.12 2.28
N GLU A 60 -0.32 14.99 1.36
CA GLU A 60 -0.58 14.60 -0.02
C GLU A 60 0.13 15.58 -0.94
N ILE A 61 0.87 15.04 -1.92
CA ILE A 61 1.65 15.81 -2.88
C ILE A 61 1.17 15.45 -4.28
N GLY A 62 0.97 16.45 -5.12
CA GLY A 62 0.53 16.30 -6.49
C GLY A 62 -0.70 17.14 -6.79
N ALA A 63 -0.67 17.86 -7.89
CA ALA A 63 -1.81 18.68 -8.33
C ALA A 63 -2.96 17.79 -8.82
N PRO A 64 -4.22 18.26 -8.72
CA PRO A 64 -5.33 17.54 -9.35
C PRO A 64 -5.05 17.35 -10.85
N GLY A 65 -5.23 16.12 -11.35
CA GLY A 65 -4.96 15.79 -12.74
C GLY A 65 -3.51 15.46 -13.07
N ALA A 66 -2.58 15.61 -12.13
CA ALA A 66 -1.20 15.14 -12.33
C ALA A 66 -1.17 13.62 -12.44
N SER A 67 -0.23 13.07 -13.23
CA SER A 67 -0.08 11.64 -13.37
C SER A 67 0.60 11.02 -12.14
N ASP A 68 1.42 11.78 -11.42
CA ASP A 68 2.16 11.29 -10.25
C ASP A 68 1.68 11.98 -8.98
N HIS A 69 1.47 11.18 -7.94
CA HIS A 69 1.09 11.65 -6.62
C HIS A 69 1.88 10.93 -5.54
N ALA A 70 2.06 11.58 -4.40
CA ALA A 70 2.70 10.98 -3.23
C ALA A 70 1.79 11.19 -2.02
N LEU A 71 1.47 10.10 -1.31
CA LEU A 71 0.63 10.12 -0.13
C LEU A 71 1.47 9.66 1.06
N VAL A 72 1.75 10.58 1.97
CA VAL A 72 2.56 10.28 3.16
C VAL A 72 1.64 9.81 4.29
N PHE A 73 1.99 8.68 4.91
CA PHE A 73 1.18 8.11 5.97
C PHE A 73 2.03 7.84 7.22
N ARG A 74 1.35 7.69 8.34
CA ARG A 74 1.92 7.25 9.61
C ARG A 74 1.12 6.06 10.11
N ALA A 75 1.81 5.14 10.77
CA ALA A 75 1.20 3.96 11.36
C ALA A 75 2.13 3.41 12.44
N ARG A 76 1.70 2.36 13.11
CA ARG A 76 2.55 1.58 14.00
C ARG A 76 2.29 0.09 13.81
N ILE A 77 3.25 -0.71 14.25
CA ILE A 77 3.13 -2.16 14.34
C ILE A 77 3.62 -2.51 15.74
N GLY A 78 2.68 -2.84 16.63
CA GLY A 78 3.01 -2.99 18.04
C GLY A 78 3.52 -1.67 18.62
N ASP A 79 4.74 -1.69 19.20
CA ASP A 79 5.39 -0.51 19.75
C ASP A 79 6.31 0.20 18.75
N ARG A 80 6.37 -0.26 17.49
CA ARG A 80 7.22 0.33 16.45
C ARG A 80 6.42 1.30 15.59
N GLU A 81 6.74 2.58 15.72
CA GLU A 81 6.13 3.61 14.87
C GLU A 81 6.88 3.69 13.54
N LEU A 82 6.13 3.98 12.48
CA LEU A 82 6.70 4.12 11.14
C LEU A 82 6.01 5.22 10.37
N GLU A 83 6.72 5.72 9.37
CA GLU A 83 6.21 6.66 8.39
C GLU A 83 6.50 6.09 7.02
N GLY A 84 5.55 6.22 6.11
CA GLY A 84 5.72 5.73 4.76
C GLY A 84 5.17 6.70 3.74
N CYS A 85 5.42 6.36 2.49
CA CYS A 85 4.92 7.13 1.36
C CYS A 85 4.48 6.19 0.25
N ASP A 86 3.24 6.37 -0.21
CA ASP A 86 2.72 5.72 -1.40
C ASP A 86 2.97 6.64 -2.59
N PHE A 87 3.84 6.22 -3.51
CA PHE A 87 4.01 6.90 -4.80
C PHE A 87 3.10 6.22 -5.81
N LEU A 88 2.17 6.99 -6.37
CA LEU A 88 1.15 6.49 -7.29
C LEU A 88 1.35 7.12 -8.66
N ARG A 89 1.33 6.30 -9.71
CA ARG A 89 1.28 6.80 -11.08
C ARG A 89 -0.04 6.38 -11.72
N THR A 90 -0.71 7.34 -12.33
CA THR A 90 -1.99 7.15 -13.01
C THR A 90 -1.76 7.15 -14.52
N ASN A 91 -2.34 6.18 -15.22
CA ASN A 91 -2.21 6.08 -16.67
C ASN A 91 -3.21 7.00 -17.39
N GLU A 92 -3.22 6.94 -18.73
CA GLU A 92 -4.08 7.78 -19.56
C GLU A 92 -5.58 7.50 -19.37
N HIS A 93 -5.93 6.35 -18.81
CA HIS A 93 -7.32 5.98 -18.53
C HIS A 93 -7.75 6.36 -17.11
N GLY A 94 -6.89 7.05 -16.35
CA GLY A 94 -7.19 7.45 -14.99
C GLY A 94 -7.03 6.36 -13.96
N LEU A 95 -6.42 5.23 -14.32
CA LEU A 95 -6.18 4.11 -13.41
C LEU A 95 -4.75 4.10 -12.90
N ILE A 96 -4.55 3.65 -11.66
CA ILE A 96 -3.23 3.53 -11.06
C ILE A 96 -2.54 2.32 -11.67
N ASP A 97 -1.43 2.55 -12.39
CA ASP A 97 -0.67 1.48 -13.03
C ASP A 97 0.67 1.19 -12.34
N GLU A 98 1.09 2.04 -11.41
CA GLU A 98 2.27 1.79 -10.59
C GLU A 98 2.07 2.35 -9.20
N MET A 99 2.46 1.55 -8.20
CA MET A 99 2.45 1.95 -6.80
C MET A 99 3.79 1.52 -6.19
N CYS A 100 4.52 2.49 -5.63
CA CYS A 100 5.77 2.23 -4.94
C CYS A 100 5.65 2.72 -3.51
N VAL A 101 5.91 1.86 -2.54
CA VAL A 101 5.80 2.21 -1.11
C VAL A 101 7.18 2.21 -0.49
N MET A 102 7.53 3.30 0.18
CA MET A 102 8.76 3.43 0.96
C MET A 102 8.42 3.66 2.42
N VAL A 103 9.21 3.10 3.33
CA VAL A 103 8.94 3.12 4.77
C VAL A 103 10.21 3.48 5.53
N ARG A 104 10.06 4.32 6.57
CA ARG A 104 11.11 4.65 7.52
C ARG A 104 10.57 4.52 8.96
N PRO A 105 11.41 4.42 10.01
CA PRO A 105 12.83 4.10 9.97
C PRO A 105 13.10 2.61 9.74
N LEU A 106 14.34 2.20 9.76
CA LEU A 106 14.73 0.80 9.54
C LEU A 106 14.00 -0.16 10.48
N SER A 107 13.86 0.20 11.76
CA SER A 107 13.15 -0.62 12.74
C SER A 107 11.68 -0.81 12.36
N GLY A 108 11.03 0.22 11.81
CA GLY A 108 9.66 0.12 11.31
C GLY A 108 9.57 -0.77 10.08
N ALA A 109 10.54 -0.67 9.16
CA ALA A 109 10.61 -1.51 7.98
C ALA A 109 10.80 -2.98 8.36
N HIS A 110 11.66 -3.28 9.34
CA HIS A 110 11.83 -4.64 9.86
C HIS A 110 10.54 -5.18 10.48
N ALA A 111 9.87 -4.37 11.30
CA ALA A 111 8.60 -4.77 11.91
C ALA A 111 7.55 -5.10 10.83
N LEU A 112 7.49 -4.28 9.78
CA LEU A 112 6.59 -4.51 8.66
C LEU A 112 6.92 -5.81 7.93
N ALA A 113 8.20 -6.06 7.65
CA ALA A 113 8.65 -7.27 6.97
C ALA A 113 8.26 -8.52 7.77
N ASP A 114 8.51 -8.52 9.08
CA ASP A 114 8.19 -9.65 9.96
C ASP A 114 6.68 -9.89 10.04
N ALA A 115 5.90 -8.82 10.21
CA ALA A 115 4.45 -8.92 10.31
C ALA A 115 3.81 -9.40 9.01
N MET A 116 4.29 -8.92 7.86
CA MET A 116 3.79 -9.36 6.56
C MET A 116 4.13 -10.81 6.29
N LYS A 117 5.36 -11.24 6.62
CA LYS A 117 5.77 -12.64 6.49
C LYS A 117 4.84 -13.54 7.30
N ALA A 118 4.59 -13.21 8.57
CA ALA A 118 3.71 -13.98 9.43
C ALA A 118 2.29 -14.05 8.86
N ARG A 119 1.78 -12.93 8.36
CA ARG A 119 0.42 -12.86 7.80
C ARG A 119 0.29 -13.72 6.54
N LEU A 120 1.26 -13.67 5.64
CA LEU A 120 1.24 -14.45 4.41
C LEU A 120 1.41 -15.95 4.69
N GLU A 121 2.24 -16.33 5.66
CA GLU A 121 2.37 -17.72 6.09
C GLU A 121 1.05 -18.26 6.66
N GLN A 122 0.33 -17.46 7.45
CA GLN A 122 -0.98 -17.84 7.98
C GLN A 122 -1.99 -18.08 6.84
N ALA A 123 -1.97 -17.22 5.82
CA ALA A 123 -2.84 -17.37 4.66
C ALA A 123 -2.53 -18.66 3.90
N GLN A 124 -1.25 -18.98 3.69
CA GLN A 124 -0.82 -20.21 3.05
C GLN A 124 -1.18 -21.45 3.88
N GLY A 125 -1.02 -21.37 5.19
CA GLY A 125 -1.39 -22.44 6.10
C GLY A 125 -2.87 -22.80 6.06
N LYS A 126 -3.72 -21.80 5.80
CA LYS A 126 -5.18 -22.03 5.67
C LYS A 126 -5.54 -22.67 4.35
N LEU A 127 -4.70 -22.53 3.34
CA LEU A 127 -4.93 -23.10 2.01
C LEU A 127 -4.31 -24.48 1.85
N GLY A 128 -3.38 -24.82 2.71
CA GLY A 128 -2.76 -26.14 2.75
C GLY A 128 -3.43 -27.06 3.76
#